data_a0707d3656366b8eda5bd66b945c6bb7
#
_entry.id   a0707d3656366b8eda5bd66b945c6bb7
#
_cell.length_a   1.000
_cell.length_b   1.000
_cell.length_c   1.000
_cell.angle_alpha   90.00
_cell.angle_beta   90.00
_cell.angle_gamma   90.00
#
_symmetry.space_group_name_H-M   'P 1'
#
loop_
_entity.id
_entity.type
_entity.pdbx_description
1 polymer ?
#
loop_
_entity_poly.entity_id
_entity_poly.type
_entity_poly.pdbx_seq_one_letter_code
_entity_poly.pdbx_strand_id
1 'polypeptide(L)'
;MTPAQPDGARAAHDPASPPPGPRAGAGQAGSLARSRSGELDLAALRPLDPTGLLEDVDRAVVWETAMRTRFRGLTRREGLLLHGPAGWGEVAPFWTYDAAASAPWLAAGLEAATRDDADLPAHRDSVPVNVTVPEVDAERAREIVLASGATTAKVKIAGYRLGTDAAAGSGRGEEGAARARDLARLEAVRDALGPGGRVRVDVNGAWDLDTALALLPEVDRAAGGLEYAEQPVMDVEDLAALRRAVDVPLAADESIRLSHDPLAVRRLAAADVAVLKVAPLGGVRRALALAEALGLPAVVSSALDSSVGIGRGTMLAAALPVLDHACGLGTIALAVDDVRDEPALPMDGALAVGRWEPEPGALARVTAAPETAARWTERLSGMLAALAERRSRESTDPAAALAGVLL
;
A
#
# COMPACT_ATOMS: atom_id res chain seq x y z
N MET A 1 24.77 -24.12 -46.99
CA MET A 1 24.20 -22.80 -46.74
C MET A 1 22.89 -23.02 -45.95
N THR A 2 22.97 -22.91 -44.67
CA THR A 2 21.87 -23.10 -43.73
C THR A 2 21.30 -21.69 -43.38
N PRO A 3 20.00 -21.45 -43.42
CA PRO A 3 19.48 -20.16 -43.02
C PRO A 3 19.36 -20.04 -41.48
N ALA A 4 19.71 -18.85 -40.99
CA ALA A 4 19.68 -18.46 -39.61
C ALA A 4 18.26 -18.38 -39.03
N GLN A 5 18.10 -18.79 -37.77
CA GLN A 5 16.90 -18.54 -36.94
C GLN A 5 16.86 -17.09 -36.48
N PRO A 6 15.69 -16.46 -36.41
CA PRO A 6 15.56 -15.15 -35.77
C PRO A 6 15.42 -15.28 -34.27
N ASP A 7 16.05 -14.33 -33.59
CA ASP A 7 16.12 -14.14 -32.16
C ASP A 7 14.77 -13.92 -31.47
N GLY A 8 14.73 -14.34 -30.21
CA GLY A 8 13.56 -14.39 -29.37
C GLY A 8 12.92 -13.03 -29.07
N ALA A 9 11.64 -12.99 -29.31
CA ALA A 9 10.77 -11.92 -28.80
C ALA A 9 10.67 -12.02 -27.27
N ARG A 10 11.08 -10.96 -26.57
CA ARG A 10 10.79 -10.77 -25.17
C ARG A 10 9.26 -10.59 -25.01
N ALA A 11 8.64 -11.51 -24.29
CA ALA A 11 7.23 -11.40 -23.92
C ALA A 11 7.02 -10.18 -23.02
N ALA A 12 6.16 -9.27 -23.44
CA ALA A 12 5.68 -8.16 -22.62
C ALA A 12 4.89 -8.70 -21.42
N HIS A 13 5.25 -8.25 -20.23
CA HIS A 13 4.59 -8.62 -18.98
C HIS A 13 3.30 -7.81 -18.85
N ASP A 14 2.15 -8.49 -18.91
CA ASP A 14 0.82 -7.90 -18.65
C ASP A 14 0.60 -7.84 -17.12
N PRO A 15 0.50 -6.65 -16.50
CA PRO A 15 0.31 -6.52 -15.06
C PRO A 15 -1.11 -6.84 -14.58
N ALA A 16 -2.04 -7.19 -15.47
CA ALA A 16 -3.45 -7.40 -15.16
C ALA A 16 -3.86 -8.88 -14.99
N SER A 17 -3.00 -9.83 -15.33
CA SER A 17 -3.30 -11.26 -15.17
C SER A 17 -2.50 -11.87 -14.03
N PRO A 18 -3.13 -12.54 -13.06
CA PRO A 18 -2.37 -13.27 -12.06
C PRO A 18 -1.60 -14.41 -12.73
N PRO A 19 -0.33 -14.63 -12.36
CA PRO A 19 0.43 -15.78 -12.86
C PRO A 19 -0.26 -17.09 -12.42
N PRO A 20 -0.18 -18.15 -13.21
CA PRO A 20 -0.64 -19.46 -12.79
C PRO A 20 0.14 -19.87 -11.53
N GLY A 21 -0.58 -20.27 -10.49
CA GLY A 21 0.00 -20.69 -9.21
C GLY A 21 1.04 -21.79 -9.41
N PRO A 22 2.05 -21.89 -8.53
CA PRO A 22 3.10 -22.89 -8.64
C PRO A 22 2.48 -24.29 -8.61
N ARG A 23 2.85 -25.11 -9.59
CA ARG A 23 2.52 -26.55 -9.59
C ARG A 23 3.18 -27.17 -8.37
N ALA A 24 2.38 -27.78 -7.50
CA ALA A 24 2.83 -28.48 -6.32
C ALA A 24 3.89 -29.54 -6.69
N GLY A 25 5.13 -29.26 -6.31
CA GLY A 25 6.16 -30.30 -6.22
C GLY A 25 5.86 -31.16 -4.99
N ALA A 26 5.56 -32.42 -5.18
CA ALA A 26 5.39 -33.40 -4.12
C ALA A 26 6.76 -33.65 -3.44
N GLY A 27 7.00 -32.98 -2.31
CA GLY A 27 8.14 -33.19 -1.44
C GLY A 27 7.71 -32.96 0.01
N GLN A 28 7.55 -34.03 0.74
CA GLN A 28 7.47 -34.22 2.19
C GLN A 28 7.17 -32.97 3.03
N ALA A 29 5.93 -32.45 2.98
CA ALA A 29 5.39 -31.60 4.01
C ALA A 29 4.82 -32.54 5.11
N GLY A 30 5.56 -32.64 6.23
CA GLY A 30 4.99 -33.17 7.46
C GLY A 30 3.67 -32.46 7.75
N SER A 31 2.64 -33.23 8.12
CA SER A 31 1.30 -32.78 8.44
C SER A 31 1.34 -31.64 9.48
N LEU A 32 1.40 -30.38 9.03
CA LEU A 32 1.10 -29.25 9.89
C LEU A 32 -0.38 -29.38 10.29
N ALA A 33 -0.62 -29.46 11.59
CA ALA A 33 -1.96 -29.62 12.14
C ALA A 33 -2.89 -28.55 11.55
N ARG A 34 -4.00 -28.97 10.95
CA ARG A 34 -5.00 -28.08 10.35
C ARG A 34 -5.58 -27.20 11.44
N SER A 35 -5.29 -25.88 11.40
CA SER A 35 -5.96 -24.90 12.26
C SER A 35 -7.48 -25.01 12.06
N ARG A 36 -8.21 -25.15 13.17
CA ARG A 36 -9.68 -25.26 13.15
C ARG A 36 -10.40 -23.91 13.12
N SER A 37 -9.66 -22.79 13.16
CA SER A 37 -10.24 -21.47 13.47
C SER A 37 -9.54 -20.28 12.82
N GLY A 38 -8.85 -20.39 11.69
CA GLY A 38 -8.08 -19.24 11.13
C GLY A 38 -6.93 -18.76 12.03
N GLU A 39 -6.78 -19.33 13.23
CA GLU A 39 -5.67 -19.05 14.13
C GLU A 39 -4.50 -19.97 13.77
N LEU A 40 -3.29 -19.41 13.67
CA LEU A 40 -2.10 -20.16 13.29
C LEU A 40 -1.50 -20.88 14.51
N ASP A 41 -0.98 -22.08 14.29
CA ASP A 41 -0.27 -22.83 15.30
C ASP A 41 1.16 -22.30 15.47
N LEU A 42 1.36 -21.41 16.44
CA LEU A 42 2.68 -20.82 16.75
C LEU A 42 3.68 -21.90 17.21
N ALA A 43 3.25 -22.98 17.86
CA ALA A 43 4.14 -24.06 18.27
C ALA A 43 4.74 -24.79 17.06
N ALA A 44 3.97 -24.91 15.98
CA ALA A 44 4.45 -25.46 14.71
C ALA A 44 5.31 -24.46 13.90
N LEU A 45 5.13 -23.15 14.10
CA LEU A 45 5.87 -22.10 13.38
C LEU A 45 7.22 -21.76 14.04
N ARG A 46 7.33 -21.82 15.37
CA ARG A 46 8.58 -21.51 16.09
C ARG A 46 9.80 -22.27 15.62
N PRO A 47 9.74 -23.57 15.28
CA PRO A 47 10.89 -24.29 14.70
C PRO A 47 11.35 -23.76 13.33
N LEU A 48 10.48 -23.02 12.62
CA LEU A 48 10.76 -22.39 11.33
C LEU A 48 11.28 -20.95 11.49
N ASP A 49 11.42 -20.48 12.71
CA ASP A 49 11.91 -19.16 13.10
C ASP A 49 13.23 -19.26 13.87
N PRO A 50 14.37 -19.49 13.21
CA PRO A 50 15.65 -19.70 13.88
C PRO A 50 16.19 -18.46 14.60
N THR A 51 15.61 -17.31 14.36
CA THR A 51 16.01 -16.02 14.96
C THR A 51 15.11 -15.56 16.10
N GLY A 52 14.08 -16.32 16.43
CA GLY A 52 13.18 -16.02 17.55
C GLY A 52 12.27 -14.80 17.35
N LEU A 53 11.96 -14.46 16.10
CA LEU A 53 11.09 -13.30 15.77
C LEU A 53 9.68 -13.43 16.36
N LEU A 54 9.22 -14.67 16.58
CA LEU A 54 7.90 -14.99 17.14
C LEU A 54 7.96 -15.31 18.64
N GLU A 55 9.09 -15.10 19.33
CA GLU A 55 9.26 -15.50 20.74
C GLU A 55 8.21 -14.81 21.63
N ASP A 56 8.02 -13.51 21.43
CA ASP A 56 7.09 -12.67 22.19
C ASP A 56 5.66 -12.65 21.60
N VAL A 57 5.40 -13.40 20.52
CA VAL A 57 4.06 -13.50 19.92
C VAL A 57 3.30 -14.63 20.57
N ASP A 58 2.13 -14.35 21.15
CA ASP A 58 1.27 -15.32 21.82
C ASP A 58 0.05 -15.73 21.00
N ARG A 59 -0.38 -14.92 20.02
CA ARG A 59 -1.46 -15.24 19.09
C ARG A 59 -1.17 -14.76 17.68
N ALA A 60 -1.65 -15.51 16.70
CA ALA A 60 -1.57 -15.18 15.27
C ALA A 60 -2.89 -15.56 14.59
N VAL A 61 -3.67 -14.58 14.14
CA VAL A 61 -5.02 -14.79 13.60
C VAL A 61 -5.10 -14.24 12.17
N VAL A 62 -5.47 -15.09 11.23
CA VAL A 62 -5.71 -14.67 9.84
C VAL A 62 -7.13 -14.14 9.72
N TRP A 63 -7.27 -12.95 9.16
CA TRP A 63 -8.55 -12.32 8.86
C TRP A 63 -8.74 -12.18 7.35
N GLU A 64 -10.00 -12.20 6.92
CA GLU A 64 -10.37 -11.92 5.54
C GLU A 64 -11.71 -11.19 5.46
N THR A 65 -11.82 -10.24 4.52
CA THR A 65 -13.06 -9.52 4.24
C THR A 65 -13.27 -9.30 2.74
N ALA A 66 -14.52 -9.15 2.31
CA ALA A 66 -14.83 -8.74 0.95
C ALA A 66 -14.59 -7.23 0.77
N MET A 67 -14.28 -6.82 -0.44
CA MET A 67 -14.23 -5.42 -0.82
C MET A 67 -15.59 -4.97 -1.36
N ARG A 68 -16.05 -3.78 -0.98
CA ARG A 68 -17.31 -3.17 -1.48
C ARG A 68 -17.28 -2.88 -2.98
N THR A 69 -16.11 -2.58 -3.48
CA THR A 69 -15.82 -2.40 -4.90
C THR A 69 -14.45 -2.99 -5.22
N ARG A 70 -14.23 -3.38 -6.47
CA ARG A 70 -12.92 -3.85 -6.91
C ARG A 70 -11.90 -2.71 -6.77
N PHE A 71 -10.80 -2.98 -6.08
CA PHE A 71 -9.76 -1.99 -5.85
C PHE A 71 -8.37 -2.63 -6.02
N ARG A 72 -7.51 -2.08 -6.85
CA ARG A 72 -6.21 -2.68 -7.24
C ARG A 72 -6.35 -4.14 -7.72
N GLY A 73 -7.42 -4.45 -8.45
CA GLY A 73 -7.70 -5.82 -8.90
C GLY A 73 -8.28 -6.77 -7.83
N LEU A 74 -8.35 -6.34 -6.56
CA LEU A 74 -8.81 -7.15 -5.43
C LEU A 74 -10.32 -7.04 -5.24
N THR A 75 -10.96 -8.18 -4.94
CA THR A 75 -12.35 -8.29 -4.48
C THR A 75 -12.45 -8.78 -3.03
N ARG A 76 -11.34 -9.23 -2.47
CA ARG A 76 -11.18 -9.67 -1.07
C ARG A 76 -9.86 -9.13 -0.55
N ARG A 77 -9.81 -8.84 0.74
CA ARG A 77 -8.62 -8.47 1.47
C ARG A 77 -8.37 -9.48 2.58
N GLU A 78 -7.12 -9.86 2.75
CA GLU A 78 -6.67 -10.81 3.78
C GLU A 78 -5.46 -10.21 4.48
N GLY A 79 -5.29 -10.60 5.74
CA GLY A 79 -4.13 -10.24 6.54
C GLY A 79 -3.97 -11.17 7.73
N LEU A 80 -2.85 -11.03 8.41
CA LEU A 80 -2.52 -11.70 9.65
C LEU A 80 -2.43 -10.66 10.76
N LEU A 81 -3.06 -10.90 11.89
CA LEU A 81 -2.87 -10.17 13.13
C LEU A 81 -1.96 -10.97 14.06
N LEU A 82 -0.95 -10.31 14.58
CA LEU A 82 -0.03 -10.84 15.60
C LEU A 82 -0.31 -10.12 16.92
N HIS A 83 -0.44 -10.88 18.01
CA HIS A 83 -0.57 -10.35 19.36
C HIS A 83 0.69 -10.63 20.17
N GLY A 84 1.10 -9.68 20.99
CA GLY A 84 2.24 -9.80 21.89
C GLY A 84 2.15 -8.80 23.03
N PRO A 85 3.22 -8.59 23.80
CA PRO A 85 3.22 -7.77 25.02
C PRO A 85 2.85 -6.30 24.81
N ALA A 86 3.00 -5.78 23.59
CA ALA A 86 2.63 -4.42 23.26
C ALA A 86 1.24 -4.29 22.59
N GLY A 87 0.50 -5.39 22.42
CA GLY A 87 -0.82 -5.43 21.80
C GLY A 87 -0.81 -6.07 20.41
N TRP A 88 -1.64 -5.58 19.50
CA TRP A 88 -1.82 -6.16 18.18
C TRP A 88 -1.03 -5.44 17.09
N GLY A 89 -0.49 -6.22 16.16
CA GLY A 89 0.15 -5.74 14.94
C GLY A 89 -0.42 -6.42 13.71
N GLU A 90 -0.49 -5.72 12.59
CA GLU A 90 -1.03 -6.23 11.33
C GLU A 90 0.08 -6.54 10.32
N VAL A 91 -0.06 -7.68 9.63
CA VAL A 91 0.80 -8.14 8.54
C VAL A 91 -0.09 -8.48 7.37
N ALA A 92 -0.21 -7.57 6.39
CA ALA A 92 -1.17 -7.75 5.30
C ALA A 92 -0.56 -7.43 3.91
N PRO A 93 0.60 -8.02 3.51
CA PRO A 93 1.16 -7.80 2.18
C PRO A 93 0.26 -8.36 1.09
N PHE A 94 0.29 -7.73 -0.09
CA PHE A 94 -0.45 -8.23 -1.25
C PHE A 94 0.11 -9.56 -1.73
N TRP A 95 -0.74 -10.44 -2.26
CA TRP A 95 -0.33 -11.77 -2.75
C TRP A 95 0.62 -11.71 -3.96
N THR A 96 0.70 -10.59 -4.65
CA THR A 96 1.65 -10.34 -5.74
C THR A 96 3.09 -10.15 -5.26
N TYR A 97 3.30 -9.93 -3.95
CA TYR A 97 4.64 -9.77 -3.37
C TYR A 97 5.19 -11.12 -2.93
N ASP A 98 6.45 -11.36 -3.24
CA ASP A 98 7.21 -12.51 -2.75
C ASP A 98 7.56 -12.36 -1.25
N ALA A 99 8.30 -13.30 -0.70
CA ALA A 99 8.70 -13.31 0.69
C ALA A 99 9.60 -12.11 1.05
N ALA A 100 10.51 -11.72 0.17
CA ALA A 100 11.44 -10.61 0.40
C ALA A 100 10.71 -9.25 0.43
N ALA A 101 9.83 -9.01 -0.54
CA ALA A 101 8.99 -7.81 -0.58
C ALA A 101 7.95 -7.77 0.55
N SER A 102 7.57 -8.93 1.11
CA SER A 102 6.65 -9.05 2.23
C SER A 102 7.31 -8.96 3.61
N ALA A 103 8.62 -9.16 3.71
CA ALA A 103 9.36 -9.15 4.98
C ALA A 103 9.24 -7.84 5.77
N PRO A 104 9.24 -6.63 5.15
CA PRO A 104 8.99 -5.38 5.88
C PRO A 104 7.62 -5.34 6.57
N TRP A 105 6.58 -5.92 5.95
CA TRP A 105 5.24 -6.00 6.54
C TRP A 105 5.24 -6.84 7.81
N LEU A 106 5.98 -7.96 7.81
CA LEU A 106 6.18 -8.76 9.00
C LEU A 106 6.93 -7.97 10.08
N ALA A 107 7.98 -7.25 9.71
CA ALA A 107 8.72 -6.40 10.65
C ALA A 107 7.81 -5.35 11.30
N ALA A 108 6.92 -4.71 10.53
CA ALA A 108 5.96 -3.73 11.02
C ALA A 108 4.93 -4.35 11.99
N GLY A 109 4.39 -5.53 11.66
CA GLY A 109 3.47 -6.26 12.53
C GLY A 109 4.14 -6.71 13.84
N LEU A 110 5.38 -7.19 13.78
CA LEU A 110 6.17 -7.54 14.95
C LEU A 110 6.50 -6.31 15.80
N GLU A 111 6.95 -5.20 15.19
CA GLU A 111 7.16 -3.93 15.93
C GLU A 111 5.90 -3.55 16.71
N ALA A 112 4.74 -3.58 16.06
CA ALA A 112 3.48 -3.21 16.69
C ALA A 112 3.07 -4.18 17.80
N ALA A 113 3.33 -5.48 17.66
CA ALA A 113 2.95 -6.48 18.66
C ALA A 113 3.89 -6.54 19.85
N THR A 114 5.19 -6.25 19.67
CA THR A 114 6.20 -6.53 20.69
C THR A 114 6.88 -5.29 21.29
N ARG A 115 6.71 -4.12 20.67
CA ARG A 115 7.37 -2.89 21.12
C ARG A 115 6.33 -1.84 21.51
N ASP A 116 6.46 -1.29 22.73
CA ASP A 116 5.64 -0.16 23.15
C ASP A 116 5.98 1.11 22.36
N ASP A 117 5.12 2.13 22.45
CA ASP A 117 5.21 3.35 21.67
C ASP A 117 5.62 4.56 22.49
N ALA A 118 6.14 4.36 23.72
CA ALA A 118 6.48 5.45 24.64
C ALA A 118 7.60 6.37 24.11
N ASP A 119 8.42 5.87 23.20
CA ASP A 119 9.49 6.63 22.52
C ASP A 119 9.03 7.38 21.26
N LEU A 120 7.80 7.18 20.81
CA LEU A 120 7.28 7.86 19.62
C LEU A 120 6.81 9.28 19.98
N PRO A 121 7.23 10.31 19.24
CA PRO A 121 6.67 11.64 19.42
C PRO A 121 5.19 11.68 19.04
N ALA A 122 4.40 12.52 19.70
CA ALA A 122 3.00 12.75 19.40
C ALA A 122 2.73 14.26 19.36
N HIS A 123 2.69 14.82 18.15
CA HIS A 123 2.49 16.24 17.93
C HIS A 123 1.01 16.63 17.76
N ARG A 124 0.11 15.65 17.65
CA ARG A 124 -1.34 15.85 17.45
C ARG A 124 -2.16 14.64 17.91
N ASP A 125 -3.41 14.90 18.29
CA ASP A 125 -4.36 13.87 18.76
C ASP A 125 -5.30 13.40 17.67
N SER A 126 -5.34 14.09 16.53
CA SER A 126 -6.10 13.70 15.34
C SER A 126 -5.36 14.07 14.08
N VAL A 127 -5.65 13.37 12.99
CA VAL A 127 -5.02 13.59 11.67
C VAL A 127 -6.08 13.82 10.61
N PRO A 128 -5.90 14.81 9.70
CA PRO A 128 -6.79 14.99 8.56
C PRO A 128 -6.65 13.82 7.60
N VAL A 129 -7.79 13.37 7.02
CA VAL A 129 -7.83 12.22 6.12
C VAL A 129 -8.56 12.57 4.84
N ASN A 130 -8.00 12.17 3.71
CA ASN A 130 -8.67 12.29 2.42
C ASN A 130 -9.66 11.15 2.18
N VAL A 131 -10.73 11.40 1.46
CA VAL A 131 -11.55 10.35 0.90
C VAL A 131 -10.84 9.69 -0.30
N THR A 132 -10.89 8.36 -0.36
CA THR A 132 -10.39 7.61 -1.52
C THR A 132 -11.54 7.33 -2.48
N VAL A 133 -11.40 7.80 -3.71
CA VAL A 133 -12.36 7.57 -4.79
C VAL A 133 -11.80 6.49 -5.73
N PRO A 134 -12.37 5.27 -5.74
CA PRO A 134 -11.94 4.19 -6.63
C PRO A 134 -12.36 4.47 -8.08
N GLU A 135 -12.04 3.53 -8.98
CA GLU A 135 -12.44 3.57 -10.40
C GLU A 135 -13.95 3.28 -10.55
N VAL A 136 -14.77 4.25 -10.17
CA VAL A 136 -16.25 4.25 -10.32
C VAL A 136 -16.69 5.32 -11.31
N ASP A 137 -17.97 5.33 -11.69
CA ASP A 137 -18.54 6.42 -12.52
C ASP A 137 -18.57 7.75 -11.77
N ALA A 138 -18.83 8.82 -12.50
CA ALA A 138 -18.82 10.19 -11.98
C ALA A 138 -19.87 10.44 -10.89
N GLU A 139 -21.09 9.86 -11.04
CA GLU A 139 -22.17 10.00 -10.06
C GLU A 139 -21.78 9.33 -8.73
N ARG A 140 -21.29 8.10 -8.80
CA ARG A 140 -20.84 7.39 -7.61
C ARG A 140 -19.64 8.06 -6.95
N ALA A 141 -18.70 8.63 -7.72
CA ALA A 141 -17.59 9.40 -7.19
C ALA A 141 -18.08 10.64 -6.41
N ARG A 142 -19.07 11.36 -6.97
CA ARG A 142 -19.71 12.50 -6.29
C ARG A 142 -20.36 12.08 -4.96
N GLU A 143 -21.14 10.99 -4.95
CA GLU A 143 -21.76 10.46 -3.74
C GLU A 143 -20.74 10.14 -2.65
N ILE A 144 -19.63 9.44 -3.01
CA ILE A 144 -18.55 9.08 -2.09
C ILE A 144 -17.94 10.32 -1.44
N VAL A 145 -17.67 11.36 -2.22
CA VAL A 145 -17.10 12.61 -1.71
C VAL A 145 -18.07 13.31 -0.77
N LEU A 146 -19.32 13.51 -1.17
CA LEU A 146 -20.32 14.19 -0.36
C LEU A 146 -20.61 13.46 0.97
N ALA A 147 -20.59 12.13 0.96
CA ALA A 147 -20.83 11.32 2.16
C ALA A 147 -19.64 11.31 3.13
N SER A 148 -18.44 11.68 2.68
CA SER A 148 -17.21 11.54 3.48
C SER A 148 -16.95 12.68 4.47
N GLY A 149 -17.52 13.86 4.24
CA GLY A 149 -17.17 15.09 4.98
C GLY A 149 -15.72 15.58 4.78
N ALA A 150 -14.92 14.90 3.92
CA ALA A 150 -13.53 15.26 3.69
C ALA A 150 -13.40 16.48 2.77
N THR A 151 -12.39 17.30 3.03
CA THR A 151 -12.01 18.45 2.17
C THR A 151 -10.97 18.09 1.12
N THR A 152 -10.48 16.88 1.14
CA THR A 152 -9.47 16.36 0.20
C THR A 152 -9.93 15.01 -0.36
N ALA A 153 -9.85 14.82 -1.67
CA ALA A 153 -10.11 13.54 -2.34
C ALA A 153 -8.89 13.04 -3.10
N LYS A 154 -8.59 11.74 -2.96
CA LYS A 154 -7.60 11.03 -3.79
C LYS A 154 -8.33 10.13 -4.77
N VAL A 155 -8.22 10.41 -6.07
CA VAL A 155 -8.95 9.75 -7.16
C VAL A 155 -8.02 8.75 -7.85
N LYS A 156 -8.47 7.50 -7.94
CA LYS A 156 -7.77 6.48 -8.75
C LYS A 156 -8.02 6.73 -10.22
N ILE A 157 -6.94 6.71 -10.99
CA ILE A 157 -6.95 6.85 -12.46
C ILE A 157 -6.55 5.51 -13.06
N ALA A 158 -7.28 5.08 -14.11
CA ALA A 158 -6.99 3.86 -14.84
C ALA A 158 -5.63 3.95 -15.55
N GLY A 159 -4.88 2.85 -15.49
CA GLY A 159 -3.57 2.74 -16.13
C GLY A 159 -3.70 2.54 -17.65
N TYR A 160 -4.00 3.59 -18.41
CA TYR A 160 -3.94 3.56 -19.87
C TYR A 160 -2.68 4.27 -20.39
N ARG A 161 -2.18 3.81 -21.53
CA ARG A 161 -0.99 4.37 -22.19
C ARG A 161 -1.36 4.94 -23.55
N LEU A 162 -0.69 6.01 -23.95
CA LEU A 162 -0.87 6.58 -25.29
C LEU A 162 0.03 5.84 -26.29
N GLY A 163 -0.56 5.20 -27.28
CA GLY A 163 0.14 4.88 -28.52
C GLY A 163 0.97 3.61 -28.60
N THR A 164 0.88 2.68 -27.66
CA THR A 164 1.74 1.47 -27.70
C THR A 164 1.31 0.35 -28.64
N ASP A 165 0.07 0.36 -29.18
CA ASP A 165 -0.42 -0.70 -30.08
C ASP A 165 -1.21 -0.16 -31.27
N ALA A 166 -0.49 0.47 -32.22
CA ALA A 166 -1.06 0.78 -33.53
C ALA A 166 -1.40 -0.45 -34.39
N ALA A 167 -1.06 -1.67 -33.94
CA ALA A 167 -1.24 -2.91 -34.68
C ALA A 167 -2.52 -3.69 -34.33
N ALA A 168 -3.17 -3.42 -33.19
CA ALA A 168 -4.43 -4.05 -32.77
C ALA A 168 -5.56 -3.03 -32.80
N GLY A 169 -6.39 -3.05 -33.83
CA GLY A 169 -7.44 -2.06 -34.11
C GLY A 169 -8.60 -1.99 -33.10
N SER A 170 -8.52 -2.61 -31.93
CA SER A 170 -9.54 -2.61 -30.88
C SER A 170 -9.18 -1.76 -29.63
N GLY A 171 -7.92 -1.44 -29.38
CA GLY A 171 -7.49 -0.77 -28.15
C GLY A 171 -7.81 0.73 -28.04
N ARG A 172 -7.72 1.48 -29.13
CA ARG A 172 -7.86 2.97 -29.09
C ARG A 172 -9.24 3.46 -28.62
N GLY A 173 -10.29 2.71 -28.90
CA GLY A 173 -11.65 3.07 -28.48
C GLY A 173 -11.85 2.88 -26.97
N GLU A 174 -11.28 1.83 -26.40
CA GLU A 174 -11.38 1.50 -24.97
C GLU A 174 -10.53 2.46 -24.12
N GLU A 175 -9.31 2.79 -24.56
CA GLU A 175 -8.44 3.76 -23.90
C GLU A 175 -9.05 5.17 -23.89
N GLY A 176 -9.58 5.62 -25.03
CA GLY A 176 -10.31 6.89 -25.11
C GLY A 176 -11.52 6.94 -24.19
N ALA A 177 -12.27 5.84 -24.10
CA ALA A 177 -13.41 5.73 -23.20
C ALA A 177 -12.99 5.69 -21.71
N ALA A 178 -11.89 5.00 -21.38
CA ALA A 178 -11.34 4.98 -20.02
C ALA A 178 -10.91 6.39 -19.59
N ARG A 179 -10.16 7.08 -20.43
CA ARG A 179 -9.74 8.47 -20.22
C ARG A 179 -10.94 9.40 -20.03
N ALA A 180 -11.96 9.32 -20.88
CA ALA A 180 -13.16 10.14 -20.74
C ALA A 180 -13.88 9.89 -19.40
N ARG A 181 -13.95 8.63 -18.93
CA ARG A 181 -14.51 8.29 -17.63
C ARG A 181 -13.70 8.87 -16.46
N ASP A 182 -12.37 8.85 -16.56
CA ASP A 182 -11.51 9.42 -15.52
C ASP A 182 -11.65 10.94 -15.43
N LEU A 183 -11.69 11.64 -16.56
CA LEU A 183 -11.89 13.09 -16.60
C LEU A 183 -13.27 13.46 -16.01
N ALA A 184 -14.34 12.78 -16.43
CA ALA A 184 -15.68 13.00 -15.88
C ALA A 184 -15.76 12.73 -14.37
N ARG A 185 -15.01 11.71 -13.88
CA ARG A 185 -14.89 11.43 -12.44
C ARG A 185 -14.18 12.57 -11.70
N LEU A 186 -13.10 13.10 -12.25
CA LEU A 186 -12.36 14.23 -11.66
C LEU A 186 -13.21 15.50 -11.59
N GLU A 187 -13.93 15.84 -12.67
CA GLU A 187 -14.86 16.97 -12.70
C GLU A 187 -15.94 16.82 -11.64
N ALA A 188 -16.55 15.62 -11.51
CA ALA A 188 -17.58 15.37 -10.49
C ALA A 188 -17.04 15.45 -9.06
N VAL A 189 -15.80 15.01 -8.83
CA VAL A 189 -15.10 15.13 -7.53
C VAL A 189 -14.82 16.60 -7.21
N ARG A 190 -14.32 17.37 -8.19
CA ARG A 190 -14.09 18.82 -8.03
C ARG A 190 -15.38 19.55 -7.70
N ASP A 191 -16.46 19.27 -8.41
CA ASP A 191 -17.77 19.87 -8.16
C ASP A 191 -18.29 19.52 -6.75
N ALA A 192 -18.10 18.27 -6.31
CA ALA A 192 -18.54 17.84 -4.98
C ALA A 192 -17.75 18.50 -3.84
N LEU A 193 -16.43 18.66 -4.01
CA LEU A 193 -15.57 19.32 -3.02
C LEU A 193 -15.69 20.85 -3.03
N GLY A 194 -16.15 21.44 -4.14
CA GLY A 194 -16.14 22.88 -4.34
C GLY A 194 -14.72 23.46 -4.54
N PRO A 195 -14.61 24.79 -4.74
CA PRO A 195 -13.37 25.45 -5.10
C PRO A 195 -12.29 25.41 -4.01
N GLY A 196 -12.65 25.27 -2.76
CA GLY A 196 -11.72 25.18 -1.63
C GLY A 196 -11.19 23.77 -1.35
N GLY A 197 -11.76 22.75 -2.00
CA GLY A 197 -11.34 21.37 -1.83
C GLY A 197 -10.03 21.05 -2.56
N ARG A 198 -9.34 20.00 -2.10
CA ARG A 198 -8.09 19.53 -2.71
C ARG A 198 -8.30 18.21 -3.43
N VAL A 199 -7.82 18.11 -4.66
CA VAL A 199 -7.90 16.89 -5.48
C VAL A 199 -6.51 16.34 -5.71
N ARG A 200 -6.35 15.05 -5.56
CA ARG A 200 -5.14 14.27 -5.88
C ARG A 200 -5.51 13.15 -6.81
N VAL A 201 -4.58 12.75 -7.64
CA VAL A 201 -4.69 11.55 -8.46
C VAL A 201 -3.63 10.54 -8.06
N ASP A 202 -3.95 9.24 -8.22
CA ASP A 202 -3.01 8.16 -7.99
C ASP A 202 -3.04 7.21 -9.19
N VAL A 203 -1.93 7.17 -9.92
CA VAL A 203 -1.74 6.42 -11.17
C VAL A 203 -1.05 5.07 -10.92
N ASN A 204 -0.46 4.87 -9.75
CA ASN A 204 0.29 3.66 -9.36
C ASN A 204 1.40 3.26 -10.35
N GLY A 205 2.08 4.23 -10.96
CA GLY A 205 3.19 3.99 -11.88
C GLY A 205 2.79 3.40 -13.22
N ALA A 206 1.53 3.52 -13.61
CA ALA A 206 1.02 2.84 -14.80
C ALA A 206 1.38 3.53 -16.12
N TRP A 207 1.75 4.81 -16.11
CA TRP A 207 2.14 5.54 -17.31
C TRP A 207 3.64 5.41 -17.60
N ASP A 208 4.01 5.51 -18.88
CA ASP A 208 5.35 5.88 -19.28
C ASP A 208 5.50 7.43 -19.28
N LEU A 209 6.72 7.92 -19.45
CA LEU A 209 7.02 9.35 -19.40
C LEU A 209 6.26 10.15 -20.46
N ASP A 210 6.18 9.65 -21.70
CA ASP A 210 5.51 10.36 -22.79
C ASP A 210 4.00 10.46 -22.52
N THR A 211 3.38 9.39 -22.04
CA THR A 211 1.98 9.38 -21.62
C THR A 211 1.75 10.35 -20.46
N ALA A 212 2.61 10.36 -19.45
CA ALA A 212 2.49 11.26 -18.30
C ALA A 212 2.60 12.73 -18.71
N LEU A 213 3.57 13.07 -19.57
CA LEU A 213 3.73 14.43 -20.12
C LEU A 213 2.51 14.92 -20.90
N ALA A 214 1.87 14.01 -21.65
CA ALA A 214 0.70 14.36 -22.45
C ALA A 214 -0.59 14.47 -21.64
N LEU A 215 -0.79 13.59 -20.65
CA LEU A 215 -2.07 13.45 -19.94
C LEU A 215 -2.16 14.30 -18.67
N LEU A 216 -1.06 14.49 -17.95
CA LEU A 216 -1.09 15.17 -16.65
C LEU A 216 -1.67 16.60 -16.71
N PRO A 217 -1.38 17.44 -17.74
CA PRO A 217 -2.00 18.76 -17.87
C PRO A 217 -3.53 18.71 -18.07
N GLU A 218 -4.04 17.66 -18.71
CA GLU A 218 -5.47 17.48 -18.91
C GLU A 218 -6.18 17.02 -17.64
N VAL A 219 -5.57 16.06 -16.93
CA VAL A 219 -6.00 15.56 -15.63
C VAL A 219 -6.03 16.69 -14.59
N ASP A 220 -5.00 17.53 -14.58
CA ASP A 220 -4.94 18.72 -13.71
C ASP A 220 -6.07 19.69 -13.98
N ARG A 221 -6.35 19.95 -15.27
CA ARG A 221 -7.45 20.84 -15.67
C ARG A 221 -8.81 20.27 -15.26
N ALA A 222 -9.07 18.98 -15.48
CA ALA A 222 -10.32 18.33 -15.09
C ALA A 222 -10.50 18.32 -13.56
N ALA A 223 -9.42 18.20 -12.82
CA ALA A 223 -9.41 18.31 -11.37
C ALA A 223 -9.58 19.74 -10.84
N GLY A 224 -9.52 20.75 -11.73
CA GLY A 224 -9.52 22.16 -11.32
C GLY A 224 -8.28 22.57 -10.51
N GLY A 225 -7.14 21.99 -10.82
CA GLY A 225 -5.88 22.08 -10.12
C GLY A 225 -5.66 20.93 -9.13
N LEU A 226 -4.56 20.19 -9.31
CA LEU A 226 -4.16 19.08 -8.44
C LEU A 226 -3.33 19.61 -7.26
N GLU A 227 -3.58 19.06 -6.08
CA GLU A 227 -2.65 19.19 -4.95
C GLU A 227 -1.34 18.45 -5.24
N TYR A 228 -1.43 17.25 -5.81
CA TYR A 228 -0.33 16.50 -6.40
C TYR A 228 -0.83 15.31 -7.25
N ALA A 229 0.05 14.78 -8.10
CA ALA A 229 -0.12 13.50 -8.77
C ALA A 229 0.79 12.44 -8.12
N GLU A 230 0.21 11.34 -7.58
CA GLU A 230 0.92 10.26 -6.92
C GLU A 230 1.39 9.24 -7.96
N GLN A 231 2.71 9.02 -8.01
CA GLN A 231 3.40 8.01 -8.82
C GLN A 231 2.85 7.89 -10.25
N PRO A 232 2.95 8.93 -11.08
CA PRO A 232 2.49 8.85 -12.47
C PRO A 232 3.26 7.80 -13.28
N VAL A 233 4.57 7.73 -13.08
CA VAL A 233 5.50 6.80 -13.75
C VAL A 233 6.24 5.95 -12.72
N MET A 234 6.61 4.70 -13.09
CA MET A 234 7.23 3.76 -12.15
C MET A 234 8.71 4.06 -11.91
N ASP A 235 9.45 4.39 -12.96
CA ASP A 235 10.88 4.64 -12.89
C ASP A 235 11.18 5.98 -12.21
N VAL A 236 12.18 6.01 -11.32
CA VAL A 236 12.50 7.21 -10.53
C VAL A 236 13.20 8.29 -11.35
N GLU A 237 13.97 7.92 -12.36
CA GLU A 237 14.61 8.83 -13.30
C GLU A 237 13.55 9.49 -14.20
N ASP A 238 12.56 8.72 -14.66
CA ASP A 238 11.41 9.25 -15.41
C ASP A 238 10.55 10.16 -14.53
N LEU A 239 10.35 9.82 -13.26
CA LEU A 239 9.64 10.66 -12.31
C LEU A 239 10.37 12.00 -12.11
N ALA A 240 11.70 11.97 -12.01
CA ALA A 240 12.53 13.17 -11.94
C ALA A 240 12.49 14.00 -13.25
N ALA A 241 12.44 13.35 -14.40
CA ALA A 241 12.27 14.00 -15.69
C ALA A 241 10.91 14.68 -15.82
N LEU A 242 9.84 13.97 -15.45
CA LEU A 242 8.48 14.48 -15.43
C LEU A 242 8.35 15.70 -14.52
N ARG A 243 8.89 15.62 -13.27
CA ARG A 243 8.84 16.73 -12.31
C ARG A 243 9.45 18.03 -12.85
N ARG A 244 10.49 17.93 -13.66
CA ARG A 244 11.12 19.11 -14.29
C ARG A 244 10.31 19.71 -15.44
N ALA A 245 9.39 18.94 -16.00
CA ALA A 245 8.64 19.29 -17.21
C ALA A 245 7.21 19.74 -16.96
N VAL A 246 6.68 19.56 -15.74
CA VAL A 246 5.29 19.88 -15.38
C VAL A 246 5.24 20.80 -14.16
N ASP A 247 4.19 21.62 -14.07
CA ASP A 247 3.94 22.48 -12.90
C ASP A 247 3.16 21.76 -11.78
N VAL A 248 2.56 20.61 -12.07
CA VAL A 248 1.82 19.79 -11.09
C VAL A 248 2.81 19.17 -10.10
N PRO A 249 2.63 19.36 -8.78
CA PRO A 249 3.47 18.68 -7.80
C PRO A 249 3.37 17.16 -7.91
N LEU A 250 4.48 16.44 -7.73
CA LEU A 250 4.51 14.98 -7.80
C LEU A 250 4.75 14.36 -6.43
N ALA A 251 4.06 13.26 -6.14
CA ALA A 251 4.27 12.46 -4.94
C ALA A 251 4.84 11.08 -5.29
N ALA A 252 5.86 10.63 -4.53
CA ALA A 252 6.47 9.32 -4.69
C ALA A 252 5.89 8.33 -3.67
N ASP A 253 5.33 7.20 -4.13
CA ASP A 253 4.88 6.05 -3.33
C ASP A 253 5.72 4.81 -3.67
N GLU A 254 5.53 4.24 -4.86
CA GLU A 254 6.23 3.04 -5.30
C GLU A 254 7.75 3.24 -5.37
N SER A 255 8.20 4.39 -5.82
CA SER A 255 9.63 4.76 -5.85
C SER A 255 10.28 4.84 -4.46
N ILE A 256 9.48 4.86 -3.39
CA ILE A 256 9.95 4.78 -2.00
C ILE A 256 9.82 3.33 -1.50
N ARG A 257 8.62 2.78 -1.44
CA ARG A 257 8.31 1.53 -0.74
C ARG A 257 8.70 0.25 -1.48
N LEU A 258 8.88 0.29 -2.80
CA LEU A 258 9.33 -0.85 -3.61
C LEU A 258 10.77 -0.69 -4.10
N SER A 259 11.41 0.42 -3.79
CA SER A 259 12.77 0.70 -4.23
C SER A 259 13.79 0.01 -3.32
N HIS A 260 14.88 -0.46 -3.91
CA HIS A 260 16.09 -0.84 -3.17
C HIS A 260 16.88 0.40 -2.69
N ASP A 261 16.55 1.59 -3.17
CA ASP A 261 17.18 2.85 -2.84
C ASP A 261 16.14 3.98 -2.79
N PRO A 262 15.33 4.06 -1.72
CA PRO A 262 14.29 5.08 -1.58
C PRO A 262 14.85 6.51 -1.55
N LEU A 263 16.13 6.69 -1.20
CA LEU A 263 16.77 8.01 -1.20
C LEU A 263 17.11 8.52 -2.60
N ALA A 264 16.99 7.69 -3.65
CA ALA A 264 17.07 8.14 -5.03
C ALA A 264 16.04 9.23 -5.32
N VAL A 265 14.85 9.17 -4.71
CA VAL A 265 13.81 10.22 -4.83
C VAL A 265 14.35 11.59 -4.43
N ARG A 266 15.09 11.68 -3.31
CA ARG A 266 15.74 12.92 -2.86
C ARG A 266 16.91 13.31 -3.77
N ARG A 267 17.83 12.35 -4.04
CA ARG A 267 19.06 12.64 -4.83
C ARG A 267 18.77 13.14 -6.22
N LEU A 268 17.72 12.61 -6.86
CA LEU A 268 17.30 12.98 -8.21
C LEU A 268 16.29 14.14 -8.21
N ALA A 269 15.88 14.61 -7.02
CA ALA A 269 14.77 15.56 -6.86
C ALA A 269 13.53 15.11 -7.64
N ALA A 270 13.14 13.83 -7.48
CA ALA A 270 12.13 13.18 -8.31
C ALA A 270 10.68 13.50 -7.88
N ALA A 271 10.47 13.98 -6.66
CA ALA A 271 9.14 14.30 -6.14
C ALA A 271 9.15 15.51 -5.21
N ASP A 272 7.98 16.07 -4.98
CA ASP A 272 7.71 17.18 -4.06
C ASP A 272 7.18 16.67 -2.72
N VAL A 273 6.54 15.49 -2.71
CA VAL A 273 5.89 14.87 -1.56
C VAL A 273 6.31 13.40 -1.45
N ALA A 274 6.58 12.94 -0.22
CA ALA A 274 6.84 11.54 0.09
C ALA A 274 5.58 10.87 0.64
N VAL A 275 5.12 9.79 0.01
CA VAL A 275 4.03 8.95 0.52
C VAL A 275 4.63 7.84 1.39
N LEU A 276 4.27 7.84 2.66
CA LEU A 276 4.79 6.89 3.64
C LEU A 276 3.69 5.90 4.07
N LYS A 277 4.00 4.61 4.07
CA LYS A 277 3.09 3.54 4.51
C LYS A 277 3.81 2.68 5.54
N VAL A 278 3.25 2.59 6.75
CA VAL A 278 3.89 1.92 7.89
C VAL A 278 4.29 0.49 7.56
N ALA A 279 3.35 -0.31 7.05
CA ALA A 279 3.57 -1.74 6.87
C ALA A 279 4.66 -2.06 5.81
N PRO A 280 4.60 -1.55 4.58
CA PRO A 280 5.66 -1.82 3.59
C PRO A 280 7.01 -1.19 3.93
N LEU A 281 7.05 -0.18 4.82
CA LEU A 281 8.29 0.43 5.28
C LEU A 281 8.91 -0.25 6.52
N GLY A 282 8.23 -1.25 7.10
CA GLY A 282 8.78 -2.05 8.19
C GLY A 282 8.55 -1.50 9.59
N GLY A 283 7.55 -0.62 9.76
CA GLY A 283 7.13 -0.09 11.05
C GLY A 283 7.15 1.44 11.14
N VAL A 284 6.62 1.98 12.23
CA VAL A 284 6.51 3.43 12.45
C VAL A 284 7.90 4.08 12.56
N ARG A 285 8.82 3.46 13.30
CA ARG A 285 10.15 4.02 13.55
C ARG A 285 10.99 4.09 12.27
N ARG A 286 10.93 3.03 11.45
CA ARG A 286 11.61 3.04 10.15
C ARG A 286 11.03 4.06 9.20
N ALA A 287 9.71 4.20 9.17
CA ALA A 287 9.04 5.21 8.35
C ALA A 287 9.40 6.64 8.79
N LEU A 288 9.54 6.90 10.10
CA LEU A 288 10.00 8.19 10.62
C LEU A 288 11.45 8.49 10.24
N ALA A 289 12.35 7.53 10.41
CA ALA A 289 13.74 7.68 10.01
C ALA A 289 13.88 7.95 8.50
N LEU A 290 13.06 7.28 7.69
CA LEU A 290 13.03 7.51 6.26
C LEU A 290 12.48 8.90 5.91
N ALA A 291 11.42 9.36 6.59
CA ALA A 291 10.88 10.71 6.42
C ALA A 291 11.94 11.77 6.66
N GLU A 292 12.70 11.64 7.77
CA GLU A 292 13.82 12.53 8.11
C GLU A 292 14.91 12.49 7.03
N ALA A 293 15.30 11.31 6.57
CA ALA A 293 16.34 11.14 5.55
C ALA A 293 15.91 11.69 4.19
N LEU A 294 14.65 11.55 3.81
CA LEU A 294 14.10 12.13 2.57
C LEU A 294 14.04 13.66 2.64
N GLY A 295 13.68 14.23 3.80
CA GLY A 295 13.57 15.67 4.00
C GLY A 295 12.54 16.34 3.09
N LEU A 296 11.52 15.59 2.65
CA LEU A 296 10.40 16.07 1.84
C LEU A 296 9.15 16.22 2.72
N PRO A 297 8.22 17.11 2.36
CA PRO A 297 6.86 17.06 2.88
C PRO A 297 6.32 15.63 2.79
N ALA A 298 5.76 15.12 3.90
CA ALA A 298 5.31 13.74 3.95
C ALA A 298 3.79 13.64 4.10
N VAL A 299 3.22 12.61 3.51
CA VAL A 299 1.82 12.19 3.70
C VAL A 299 1.79 10.72 4.08
N VAL A 300 1.05 10.38 5.13
CA VAL A 300 0.87 8.99 5.53
C VAL A 300 -0.31 8.38 4.80
N SER A 301 -0.13 7.17 4.28
CA SER A 301 -1.18 6.43 3.58
C SER A 301 -1.22 4.98 4.08
N SER A 302 -2.32 4.30 3.80
CA SER A 302 -2.53 2.89 4.09
C SER A 302 -2.38 2.03 2.83
N ALA A 303 -2.32 0.73 3.05
CA ALA A 303 -2.25 -0.27 1.98
C ALA A 303 -3.43 -1.24 2.05
N LEU A 304 -4.65 -0.72 2.22
CA LEU A 304 -5.88 -1.48 2.49
C LEU A 304 -5.79 -2.24 3.82
N ASP A 305 -5.30 -1.55 4.83
CA ASP A 305 -5.12 -2.09 6.16
C ASP A 305 -6.47 -2.20 6.89
N SER A 306 -6.58 -3.12 7.87
CA SER A 306 -7.66 -3.11 8.86
C SER A 306 -7.53 -1.92 9.81
N SER A 307 -8.50 -1.72 10.69
CA SER A 307 -8.40 -0.68 11.72
C SER A 307 -7.13 -0.78 12.56
N VAL A 308 -6.60 -1.99 12.78
CA VAL A 308 -5.34 -2.17 13.52
C VAL A 308 -4.16 -1.53 12.77
N GLY A 309 -4.03 -1.78 11.48
CA GLY A 309 -2.99 -1.16 10.64
C GLY A 309 -3.21 0.34 10.43
N ILE A 310 -4.47 0.77 10.27
CA ILE A 310 -4.81 2.20 10.19
C ILE A 310 -4.37 2.94 11.45
N GLY A 311 -4.57 2.36 12.64
CA GLY A 311 -4.09 2.94 13.90
C GLY A 311 -2.59 3.22 13.87
N ARG A 312 -1.78 2.30 13.36
CA ARG A 312 -0.32 2.51 13.19
C ARG A 312 -0.03 3.65 12.22
N GLY A 313 -0.84 3.80 11.17
CA GLY A 313 -0.76 4.94 10.24
C GLY A 313 -1.06 6.27 10.93
N THR A 314 -2.08 6.35 11.81
CA THR A 314 -2.38 7.58 12.56
C THR A 314 -1.24 7.95 13.52
N MET A 315 -0.60 6.96 14.14
CA MET A 315 0.56 7.18 15.02
C MET A 315 1.77 7.71 14.25
N LEU A 316 2.07 7.15 13.07
CA LEU A 316 3.12 7.70 12.19
C LEU A 316 2.81 9.16 11.83
N ALA A 317 1.57 9.46 11.42
CA ALA A 317 1.17 10.81 11.07
C ALA A 317 1.25 11.77 12.27
N ALA A 318 0.93 11.29 13.48
CA ALA A 318 1.06 12.07 14.70
C ALA A 318 2.52 12.35 15.09
N ALA A 319 3.42 11.43 14.75
CA ALA A 319 4.84 11.53 15.07
C ALA A 319 5.62 12.43 14.09
N LEU A 320 5.10 12.70 12.90
CA LEU A 320 5.71 13.65 11.97
C LEU A 320 5.61 15.07 12.53
N PRO A 321 6.72 15.84 12.58
CA PRO A 321 6.69 17.21 13.11
C PRO A 321 5.80 18.15 12.29
N VAL A 322 5.76 17.96 10.98
CA VAL A 322 4.94 18.72 10.03
C VAL A 322 4.02 17.75 9.27
N LEU A 323 2.76 18.10 9.11
CA LEU A 323 1.75 17.32 8.38
C LEU A 323 0.85 18.28 7.59
N ASP A 324 1.33 18.70 6.42
CA ASP A 324 0.63 19.68 5.57
C ASP A 324 -0.46 19.06 4.70
N HIS A 325 -0.45 17.74 4.56
CA HIS A 325 -1.31 16.98 3.68
C HIS A 325 -2.26 16.07 4.45
N ALA A 326 -3.53 15.99 4.05
CA ALA A 326 -4.47 15.01 4.58
C ALA A 326 -3.99 13.58 4.27
N CYS A 327 -4.06 12.69 5.26
CA CYS A 327 -3.56 11.32 5.17
C CYS A 327 -4.45 10.40 4.34
N GLY A 328 -3.89 9.43 3.63
CA GLY A 328 -4.62 8.39 2.90
C GLY A 328 -5.02 7.20 3.78
N LEU A 329 -5.62 7.47 4.95
CA LEU A 329 -5.92 6.46 5.98
C LEU A 329 -7.40 6.04 6.03
N GLY A 330 -8.22 6.48 5.07
CA GLY A 330 -9.66 6.14 5.02
C GLY A 330 -10.00 4.87 4.23
N THR A 331 -9.04 4.01 3.91
CA THR A 331 -9.26 2.86 3.00
C THR A 331 -10.11 1.74 3.60
N ILE A 332 -10.30 1.68 4.92
CA ILE A 332 -11.19 0.71 5.54
C ILE A 332 -12.66 0.87 5.06
N ALA A 333 -13.05 2.07 4.63
CA ALA A 333 -14.36 2.31 4.01
C ALA A 333 -14.61 1.46 2.75
N LEU A 334 -13.56 0.93 2.12
CA LEU A 334 -13.66 0.05 0.95
C LEU A 334 -13.91 -1.42 1.32
N ALA A 335 -13.73 -1.81 2.59
CA ALA A 335 -14.00 -3.16 3.09
C ALA A 335 -15.47 -3.31 3.50
N VAL A 336 -15.99 -4.53 3.40
CA VAL A 336 -17.36 -4.85 3.87
C VAL A 336 -17.40 -4.95 5.38
N ASP A 337 -16.40 -5.64 5.96
CA ASP A 337 -16.23 -5.88 7.39
C ASP A 337 -14.83 -5.48 7.85
N ASP A 338 -14.66 -5.36 9.15
CA ASP A 338 -13.40 -5.06 9.81
C ASP A 338 -13.22 -5.98 11.03
N VAL A 339 -12.03 -5.95 11.59
CA VAL A 339 -11.66 -6.62 12.85
C VAL A 339 -12.25 -5.92 14.08
N ARG A 340 -13.02 -4.84 13.89
CA ARG A 340 -13.72 -4.05 14.90
C ARG A 340 -15.18 -3.86 14.52
N ASP A 341 -16.05 -3.78 15.53
CA ASP A 341 -17.47 -3.47 15.35
C ASP A 341 -17.66 -2.01 14.90
N GLU A 342 -16.79 -1.13 15.40
CA GLU A 342 -16.68 0.26 14.95
C GLU A 342 -15.36 0.44 14.18
N PRO A 343 -15.37 0.31 12.84
CA PRO A 343 -14.18 0.50 12.03
C PRO A 343 -13.59 1.91 12.17
N ALA A 344 -12.29 2.03 11.93
CA ALA A 344 -11.55 3.29 11.93
C ALA A 344 -11.94 4.18 10.74
N LEU A 345 -13.20 4.60 10.69
CA LEU A 345 -13.71 5.49 9.65
C LEU A 345 -13.45 6.95 10.04
N PRO A 346 -12.99 7.78 9.08
CA PRO A 346 -12.88 9.21 9.33
C PRO A 346 -14.23 9.84 9.66
N MET A 347 -14.26 10.68 10.68
CA MET A 347 -15.39 11.54 11.00
C MET A 347 -15.05 12.98 10.64
N ASP A 348 -15.87 13.63 9.84
CA ASP A 348 -15.64 15.00 9.36
C ASP A 348 -14.23 15.19 8.74
N GLY A 349 -13.76 14.18 7.99
CA GLY A 349 -12.47 14.21 7.35
C GLY A 349 -11.27 14.05 8.27
N ALA A 350 -11.43 13.54 9.50
CA ALA A 350 -10.35 13.32 10.46
C ALA A 350 -10.44 11.95 11.14
N LEU A 351 -9.30 11.44 11.60
CA LEU A 351 -9.18 10.25 12.46
C LEU A 351 -8.48 10.62 13.77
N ALA A 352 -8.99 10.09 14.89
CA ALA A 352 -8.27 10.14 16.14
C ALA A 352 -6.95 9.34 16.05
N VAL A 353 -5.93 9.79 16.74
CA VAL A 353 -4.65 9.07 16.83
C VAL A 353 -4.74 8.03 17.93
N GLY A 354 -4.31 6.80 17.62
CA GLY A 354 -4.25 5.75 18.63
C GLY A 354 -3.98 4.35 18.07
N ARG A 355 -3.74 3.44 19.01
CA ARG A 355 -3.79 2.01 18.75
C ARG A 355 -5.23 1.55 18.78
N TRP A 356 -5.62 0.82 17.76
CA TRP A 356 -6.94 0.18 17.74
C TRP A 356 -6.75 -1.33 17.75
N GLU A 357 -7.42 -1.96 18.70
CA GLU A 357 -7.34 -3.40 18.88
C GLU A 357 -8.55 -4.10 18.24
N PRO A 358 -8.39 -5.34 17.78
CA PRO A 358 -9.52 -6.11 17.28
C PRO A 358 -10.49 -6.42 18.42
N GLU A 359 -11.78 -6.38 18.13
CA GLU A 359 -12.84 -6.75 19.05
C GLU A 359 -13.22 -8.23 18.85
N PRO A 360 -13.39 -9.02 19.92
CA PRO A 360 -13.56 -10.47 19.78
C PRO A 360 -14.70 -10.89 18.86
N GLY A 361 -15.84 -10.17 18.89
CA GLY A 361 -16.99 -10.46 18.05
C GLY A 361 -16.73 -10.14 16.57
N ALA A 362 -16.15 -9.00 16.30
CA ALA A 362 -15.78 -8.56 14.96
C ALA A 362 -14.69 -9.47 14.37
N LEU A 363 -13.63 -9.73 15.14
CA LEU A 363 -12.55 -10.63 14.72
C LEU A 363 -13.10 -12.03 14.37
N ALA A 364 -14.00 -12.57 15.17
CA ALA A 364 -14.60 -13.86 14.89
C ALA A 364 -15.39 -13.90 13.57
N ARG A 365 -16.03 -12.78 13.18
CA ARG A 365 -16.77 -12.69 11.90
C ARG A 365 -15.85 -12.69 10.67
N VAL A 366 -14.66 -12.10 10.81
CA VAL A 366 -13.68 -11.97 9.71
C VAL A 366 -12.54 -12.97 9.80
N THR A 367 -12.55 -13.86 10.81
CA THR A 367 -11.55 -14.93 10.91
C THR A 367 -11.61 -15.81 9.67
N ALA A 368 -10.46 -15.97 9.02
CA ALA A 368 -10.36 -16.64 7.73
C ALA A 368 -10.67 -18.13 7.79
N ALA A 369 -11.10 -18.69 6.67
CA ALA A 369 -11.30 -20.13 6.52
C ALA A 369 -9.98 -20.92 6.71
N PRO A 370 -10.03 -22.20 7.12
CA PRO A 370 -8.84 -23.02 7.35
C PRO A 370 -7.89 -23.09 6.15
N GLU A 371 -8.41 -23.07 4.94
CA GLU A 371 -7.62 -23.11 3.71
C GLU A 371 -6.81 -21.81 3.52
N THR A 372 -7.41 -20.67 3.82
CA THR A 372 -6.73 -19.37 3.82
C THR A 372 -5.66 -19.34 4.92
N ALA A 373 -5.98 -19.82 6.13
CA ALA A 373 -5.03 -19.90 7.24
C ALA A 373 -3.81 -20.79 6.90
N ALA A 374 -4.02 -21.92 6.23
CA ALA A 374 -2.93 -22.80 5.80
C ALA A 374 -1.99 -22.10 4.80
N ARG A 375 -2.52 -21.35 3.84
CA ARG A 375 -1.73 -20.53 2.91
C ARG A 375 -0.92 -19.45 3.63
N TRP A 376 -1.50 -18.84 4.65
CA TRP A 376 -0.81 -17.85 5.48
C TRP A 376 0.29 -18.45 6.35
N THR A 377 0.13 -19.69 6.84
CA THR A 377 1.19 -20.44 7.55
C THR A 377 2.42 -20.59 6.66
N GLU A 378 2.25 -21.04 5.42
CA GLU A 378 3.33 -21.17 4.44
C GLU A 378 3.97 -19.81 4.11
N ARG A 379 3.14 -18.79 3.89
CA ARG A 379 3.61 -17.44 3.59
C ARG A 379 4.41 -16.84 4.74
N LEU A 380 3.94 -16.99 5.98
CA LEU A 380 4.63 -16.50 7.17
C LEU A 380 6.01 -17.15 7.32
N SER A 381 6.12 -18.46 7.10
CA SER A 381 7.41 -19.16 7.10
C SER A 381 8.40 -18.54 6.11
N GLY A 382 7.97 -18.25 4.88
CA GLY A 382 8.80 -17.57 3.89
C GLY A 382 9.22 -16.15 4.32
N MET A 383 8.28 -15.38 4.90
CA MET A 383 8.58 -14.03 5.40
C MET A 383 9.55 -14.04 6.59
N LEU A 384 9.44 -15.03 7.49
CA LEU A 384 10.38 -15.19 8.61
C LEU A 384 11.81 -15.41 8.10
N ALA A 385 11.99 -16.32 7.14
CA ALA A 385 13.30 -16.58 6.55
C ALA A 385 13.86 -15.32 5.87
N ALA A 386 13.05 -14.63 5.06
CA ALA A 386 13.47 -13.41 4.37
C ALA A 386 13.83 -12.27 5.34
N LEU A 387 13.08 -12.11 6.45
CA LEU A 387 13.35 -11.09 7.45
C LEU A 387 14.62 -11.41 8.24
N ALA A 388 14.87 -12.69 8.55
CA ALA A 388 16.09 -13.13 9.20
C ALA A 388 17.33 -12.85 8.34
N GLU A 389 17.29 -13.17 7.05
CA GLU A 389 18.35 -12.83 6.10
C GLU A 389 18.62 -11.34 6.00
N ARG A 390 17.54 -10.54 5.95
CA ARG A 390 17.64 -9.09 5.90
C ARG A 390 18.34 -8.55 7.14
N ARG A 391 17.92 -8.94 8.36
CA ARG A 391 18.54 -8.54 9.62
C ARG A 391 20.03 -8.97 9.71
N SER A 392 20.36 -10.15 9.20
CA SER A 392 21.74 -10.61 9.14
C SER A 392 22.60 -9.71 8.26
N ARG A 393 22.10 -9.32 7.09
CA ARG A 393 22.82 -8.38 6.20
C ARG A 393 22.99 -7.00 6.84
N GLU A 394 21.94 -6.45 7.44
CA GLU A 394 21.96 -5.16 8.14
C GLU A 394 22.96 -5.15 9.31
N SER A 395 23.16 -6.28 9.99
CA SER A 395 24.10 -6.40 11.11
C SER A 395 25.58 -6.51 10.68
N THR A 396 25.85 -6.94 9.45
CA THR A 396 27.22 -7.17 8.94
C THR A 396 27.78 -6.04 8.08
N ASP A 397 26.91 -5.16 7.58
CA ASP A 397 27.29 -4.02 6.74
C ASP A 397 26.74 -2.72 7.36
N PRO A 398 27.62 -1.83 7.91
CA PRO A 398 27.18 -0.55 8.45
C PRO A 398 26.50 0.38 7.41
N ALA A 399 26.83 0.25 6.12
CA ALA A 399 26.16 0.96 5.06
C ALA A 399 24.77 0.36 4.78
N ALA A 400 24.67 -0.98 4.83
CA ALA A 400 23.40 -1.70 4.80
C ALA A 400 22.57 -1.45 6.07
N ALA A 401 23.21 -1.25 7.24
CA ALA A 401 22.53 -0.86 8.47
C ALA A 401 21.95 0.55 8.37
N LEU A 402 22.68 1.50 7.76
CA LEU A 402 22.15 2.83 7.46
C LEU A 402 21.07 2.77 6.38
N ALA A 403 21.28 2.00 5.34
CA ALA A 403 20.25 1.66 4.35
C ALA A 403 19.13 0.81 5.00
N GLY A 404 19.44 -0.03 5.95
CA GLY A 404 18.51 -0.88 6.70
C GLY A 404 17.69 -0.13 7.75
N VAL A 405 18.19 0.96 8.31
CA VAL A 405 17.39 1.94 9.06
C VAL A 405 16.48 2.70 8.11
N LEU A 406 16.89 2.81 6.83
CA LEU A 406 16.19 3.52 5.75
C LEU A 406 15.41 2.56 4.83
N LEU A 407 15.63 1.27 4.90
CA LEU A 407 14.97 0.18 4.17
C LEU A 407 14.47 -0.87 5.17
#